data_d911aeba078ad9f6414037f8a37eeb6c
#
_entry.id   d911aeba078ad9f6414037f8a37eeb6c
#
_cell.length_a   1.000
_cell.length_b   1.000
_cell.length_c   1.000
_cell.angle_alpha   90.00
_cell.angle_beta   90.00
_cell.angle_gamma   90.00
#
_symmetry.space_group_name_H-M   'P 1'
#
loop_
_entity.id
_entity.type
_entity.pdbx_description
1 polymer ?
#
loop_
_entity_poly.entity_id
_entity_poly.type
_entity_poly.pdbx_seq_one_letter_code
_entity_poly.pdbx_strand_id
1 'polypeptide(L)'
;MRPINLTMSAFGPYAGVQMLDMAQLGAEGLYLVTGDTGAGKTTIFDAICYALYDEPSGASRDARMMRSTYADVDTDTYVELTFDHMGKTYRVKRNPSYERRKKKGEGTTMQDAAAELYLPDDSVIANRTKVNSYLQELLGVDREQFSQISMLAQGEFKELLVAESGDRQKIFSKLFHTSRYFVLQKRLQDETRRLQSERDDMKKSIEQYISGIVCGEDDPLGIGVQKAKDGQMPIDEVIT
;
A
#
# COMPACT_ATOMS: atom_id res chain seq x y z
N MET A 1 5.19 -10.30 9.15
CA MET A 1 6.52 -9.91 9.65
C MET A 1 6.51 -9.90 11.17
N ARG A 2 7.57 -10.44 11.82
CA ARG A 2 7.75 -10.45 13.28
C ARG A 2 9.11 -9.81 13.60
N PRO A 3 9.19 -8.67 14.28
CA PRO A 3 10.47 -8.10 14.71
C PRO A 3 11.11 -8.99 15.79
N ILE A 4 12.42 -9.15 15.70
CA ILE A 4 13.23 -9.95 16.64
C ILE A 4 14.09 -9.03 17.47
N ASN A 5 14.96 -8.23 16.83
CA ASN A 5 15.84 -7.29 17.48
C ASN A 5 15.77 -5.93 16.79
N LEU A 6 15.73 -4.86 17.59
CA LEU A 6 15.84 -3.50 17.14
C LEU A 6 17.00 -2.82 17.85
N THR A 7 17.97 -2.33 17.09
CA THR A 7 19.05 -1.49 17.59
C THR A 7 18.89 -0.07 17.04
N MET A 8 18.93 0.90 17.93
CA MET A 8 18.90 2.34 17.60
C MET A 8 20.15 2.99 18.18
N SER A 9 20.87 3.77 17.39
CA SER A 9 22.04 4.54 17.83
C SER A 9 21.85 6.00 17.49
N ALA A 10 22.01 6.89 18.47
CA ALA A 10 21.85 8.33 18.32
C ALA A 10 20.56 8.70 17.59
N PHE A 11 19.42 8.07 17.94
CA PHE A 11 18.16 8.15 17.23
C PHE A 11 17.03 8.71 18.11
N GLY A 12 16.33 9.73 17.65
CA GLY A 12 15.27 10.41 18.39
C GLY A 12 15.75 10.96 19.74
N PRO A 13 15.13 10.63 20.87
CA PRO A 13 15.58 11.07 22.20
C PRO A 13 16.77 10.26 22.73
N TYR A 14 17.19 9.20 22.06
CA TYR A 14 18.27 8.32 22.53
C TYR A 14 19.63 8.83 22.06
N ALA A 15 20.47 9.30 22.98
CA ALA A 15 21.80 9.82 22.67
C ALA A 15 22.82 8.73 22.30
N GLY A 16 22.69 7.55 22.87
CA GLY A 16 23.59 6.40 22.66
C GLY A 16 22.91 5.24 21.95
N VAL A 17 23.51 4.06 22.08
CA VAL A 17 22.97 2.80 21.51
C VAL A 17 21.94 2.21 22.45
N GLN A 18 20.76 1.94 21.92
CA GLN A 18 19.69 1.21 22.59
C GLN A 18 19.37 -0.07 21.80
N MET A 19 19.30 -1.18 22.50
CA MET A 19 18.97 -2.49 21.91
C MET A 19 17.72 -3.01 22.57
N LEU A 20 16.72 -3.37 21.76
CA LEU A 20 15.50 -4.03 22.21
C LEU A 20 15.46 -5.42 21.62
N ASP A 21 15.58 -6.42 22.51
CA ASP A 21 15.37 -7.83 22.18
C ASP A 21 13.87 -8.16 22.33
N MET A 22 13.16 -8.21 21.22
CA MET A 22 11.72 -8.48 21.18
C MET A 22 11.41 -9.94 21.56
N ALA A 23 12.38 -10.85 21.48
CA ALA A 23 12.20 -12.25 21.90
C ALA A 23 12.01 -12.37 23.42
N GLN A 24 12.56 -11.43 24.19
CA GLN A 24 12.40 -11.41 25.65
C GLN A 24 11.01 -10.89 26.10
N LEU A 25 10.22 -10.28 25.20
CA LEU A 25 8.91 -9.74 25.54
C LEU A 25 7.80 -10.81 25.66
N GLY A 26 8.14 -12.07 25.44
CA GLY A 26 7.25 -13.22 25.59
C GLY A 26 6.74 -13.80 24.28
N ALA A 27 6.25 -15.05 24.36
CA ALA A 27 5.77 -15.81 23.20
C ALA A 27 4.36 -15.43 22.75
N GLU A 28 3.60 -14.75 23.60
CA GLU A 28 2.17 -14.44 23.36
C GLU A 28 1.94 -13.24 22.44
N GLY A 29 3.00 -12.50 22.10
CA GLY A 29 2.95 -11.41 21.11
C GLY A 29 2.21 -10.14 21.57
N LEU A 30 1.78 -10.07 22.83
CA LEU A 30 1.16 -8.88 23.43
C LEU A 30 2.04 -8.35 24.55
N TYR A 31 2.47 -7.09 24.44
CA TYR A 31 3.29 -6.44 25.47
C TYR A 31 2.97 -4.96 25.57
N LEU A 32 3.22 -4.38 26.72
CA LEU A 32 2.95 -2.98 27.04
C LEU A 32 4.26 -2.21 27.17
N VAL A 33 4.39 -1.12 26.38
CA VAL A 33 5.50 -0.17 26.50
C VAL A 33 5.02 1.02 27.32
N THR A 34 5.55 1.17 28.54
CA THR A 34 5.21 2.27 29.46
C THR A 34 6.37 3.24 29.65
N GLY A 35 6.07 4.43 30.11
CA GLY A 35 7.06 5.48 30.42
C GLY A 35 6.45 6.88 30.29
N ASP A 36 7.19 7.88 30.73
CA ASP A 36 6.76 9.28 30.71
C ASP A 36 6.55 9.83 29.28
N THR A 37 5.83 10.95 29.20
CA THR A 37 5.69 11.67 27.93
C THR A 37 7.07 12.18 27.48
N GLY A 38 7.44 11.92 26.24
CA GLY A 38 8.77 12.26 25.72
C GLY A 38 9.86 11.18 25.92
N ALA A 39 9.61 10.10 26.67
CA ALA A 39 10.57 9.02 26.90
C ALA A 39 10.94 8.18 25.67
N GLY A 40 10.39 8.51 24.49
CA GLY A 40 10.77 7.85 23.24
C GLY A 40 9.95 6.63 22.87
N LYS A 41 8.81 6.35 23.51
CA LYS A 41 7.94 5.19 23.21
C LYS A 41 7.56 5.11 21.72
N THR A 42 7.11 6.23 21.16
CA THR A 42 6.76 6.33 19.72
C THR A 42 7.99 6.18 18.82
N THR A 43 9.16 6.59 19.29
CA THR A 43 10.42 6.49 18.53
C THR A 43 10.80 5.06 18.20
N ILE A 44 10.39 4.08 19.00
CA ILE A 44 10.56 2.65 18.71
C ILE A 44 9.84 2.29 17.40
N PHE A 45 8.62 2.75 17.25
CA PHE A 45 7.83 2.53 16.04
C PHE A 45 8.38 3.34 14.85
N ASP A 46 8.82 4.58 15.09
CA ASP A 46 9.51 5.38 14.07
C ASP A 46 10.77 4.67 13.56
N ALA A 47 11.53 4.05 14.45
CA ALA A 47 12.73 3.29 14.11
C ALA A 47 12.41 2.05 13.27
N ILE A 48 11.37 1.29 13.62
CA ILE A 48 10.91 0.14 12.82
C ILE A 48 10.49 0.60 11.42
N CYS A 49 9.67 1.66 11.35
CA CYS A 49 9.20 2.23 10.09
C CYS A 49 10.36 2.73 9.22
N TYR A 50 11.29 3.46 9.84
CA TYR A 50 12.48 3.96 9.19
C TYR A 50 13.37 2.82 8.66
N ALA A 51 13.58 1.77 9.43
CA ALA A 51 14.34 0.60 9.00
C ALA A 51 13.72 -0.06 7.76
N LEU A 52 12.41 -0.17 7.69
CA LEU A 52 11.70 -0.83 6.59
C LEU A 52 11.52 0.06 5.37
N TYR A 53 11.13 1.33 5.57
CA TYR A 53 10.66 2.21 4.50
C TYR A 53 11.49 3.47 4.28
N ASP A 54 12.58 3.67 5.09
CA ASP A 54 13.44 4.85 4.97
C ASP A 54 12.77 6.18 5.36
N GLU A 55 11.62 6.08 6.01
CA GLU A 55 10.83 7.20 6.51
C GLU A 55 10.24 6.85 7.88
N PRO A 56 10.10 7.83 8.81
CA PRO A 56 9.46 7.60 10.10
C PRO A 56 7.95 7.34 9.93
N SER A 57 7.31 6.88 11.01
CA SER A 57 5.89 6.52 11.01
C SER A 57 4.96 7.72 10.79
N GLY A 58 5.30 8.89 11.32
CA GLY A 58 4.49 10.11 11.24
C GLY A 58 4.83 10.98 10.03
N ALA A 59 3.81 11.57 9.41
CA ALA A 59 3.95 12.47 8.26
C ALA A 59 4.67 13.80 8.59
N SER A 60 4.78 14.18 9.86
CA SER A 60 5.35 15.45 10.30
C SER A 60 6.85 15.43 10.55
N ARG A 61 7.52 14.28 10.42
CA ARG A 61 8.94 14.11 10.72
C ARG A 61 9.72 13.74 9.46
N ASP A 62 10.82 14.45 9.18
CA ASP A 62 11.79 14.11 8.13
C ASP A 62 12.81 13.10 8.69
N ALA A 63 13.30 12.18 7.85
CA ALA A 63 14.37 11.23 8.21
C ALA A 63 15.64 11.94 8.76
N ARG A 64 15.94 13.15 8.28
CA ARG A 64 17.04 13.96 8.80
C ARG A 64 16.87 14.43 10.23
N MET A 65 15.62 14.53 10.70
CA MET A 65 15.29 14.91 12.08
C MET A 65 15.40 13.73 13.06
N MET A 66 15.72 12.55 12.56
CA MET A 66 15.81 11.34 13.38
C MET A 66 17.12 11.25 14.18
N ARG A 67 18.18 11.98 13.79
CA ARG A 67 19.39 12.05 14.62
C ARG A 67 19.06 12.72 15.96
N SER A 68 19.51 12.11 17.02
CA SER A 68 19.37 12.66 18.37
C SER A 68 20.17 13.96 18.51
N THR A 69 19.51 15.03 18.97
CA THR A 69 20.16 16.30 19.32
C THR A 69 20.98 16.19 20.60
N TYR A 70 20.80 15.11 21.37
CA TYR A 70 21.54 14.83 22.60
C TYR A 70 22.79 13.96 22.36
N ALA A 71 22.94 13.44 21.12
CA ALA A 71 24.07 12.59 20.80
C ALA A 71 25.36 13.39 20.56
N ASP A 72 26.47 12.81 20.99
CA ASP A 72 27.79 13.33 20.64
C ASP A 72 28.02 13.27 19.12
N VAL A 73 28.80 14.21 18.60
CA VAL A 73 29.15 14.26 17.17
C VAL A 73 29.91 13.01 16.70
N ASP A 74 30.58 12.33 17.63
CA ASP A 74 31.32 11.09 17.37
C ASP A 74 30.44 9.83 17.41
N THR A 75 29.17 9.93 17.83
CA THR A 75 28.27 8.82 17.88
C THR A 75 27.57 8.66 16.53
N ASP A 76 27.74 7.49 15.90
CA ASP A 76 27.09 7.16 14.63
C ASP A 76 25.56 7.01 14.81
N THR A 77 24.82 7.59 13.86
CA THR A 77 23.35 7.45 13.83
C THR A 77 22.95 6.34 12.89
N TYR A 78 22.28 5.32 13.42
CA TYR A 78 21.73 4.23 12.61
C TYR A 78 20.58 3.53 13.33
N VAL A 79 19.79 2.83 12.54
CA VAL A 79 18.81 1.85 13.01
C VAL A 79 19.12 0.51 12.34
N GLU A 80 19.08 -0.57 13.13
CA GLU A 80 19.22 -1.92 12.65
C GLU A 80 18.02 -2.75 13.17
N LEU A 81 17.30 -3.38 12.24
CA LEU A 81 16.15 -4.23 12.55
C LEU A 81 16.39 -5.64 12.02
N THR A 82 16.31 -6.62 12.92
CA THR A 82 16.23 -8.04 12.56
C THR A 82 14.79 -8.49 12.69
N PHE A 83 14.26 -9.14 11.66
CA PHE A 83 12.88 -9.62 11.66
C PHE A 83 12.71 -10.92 10.90
N ASP A 84 11.68 -11.70 11.29
CA ASP A 84 11.22 -12.85 10.55
C ASP A 84 10.07 -12.52 9.62
N HIS A 85 10.13 -13.06 8.41
CA HIS A 85 9.02 -13.02 7.45
C HIS A 85 8.91 -14.35 6.71
N MET A 86 7.75 -15.00 6.79
CA MET A 86 7.49 -16.32 6.18
C MET A 86 8.55 -17.38 6.54
N GLY A 87 9.00 -17.42 7.80
CA GLY A 87 9.98 -18.39 8.29
C GLY A 87 11.43 -18.12 7.85
N LYS A 88 11.71 -16.93 7.33
CA LYS A 88 13.05 -16.49 6.93
C LYS A 88 13.44 -15.25 7.71
N THR A 89 14.69 -15.19 8.16
CA THR A 89 15.23 -14.07 8.92
C THR A 89 15.95 -13.07 7.99
N TYR A 90 15.63 -11.80 8.16
CA TYR A 90 16.22 -10.68 7.45
C TYR A 90 16.79 -9.68 8.46
N ARG A 91 17.83 -8.96 8.08
CA ARG A 91 18.38 -7.88 8.88
C ARG A 91 18.60 -6.66 7.99
N VAL A 92 17.99 -5.55 8.33
CA VAL A 92 18.17 -4.28 7.63
C VAL A 92 18.86 -3.27 8.55
N LYS A 93 19.88 -2.58 8.03
CA LYS A 93 20.58 -1.50 8.71
C LYS A 93 20.49 -0.25 7.86
N ARG A 94 20.13 0.88 8.48
CA ARG A 94 20.04 2.18 7.80
C ARG A 94 20.60 3.29 8.65
N ASN A 95 21.15 4.31 7.98
CA ASN A 95 21.45 5.58 8.60
C ASN A 95 20.82 6.73 7.80
N PRO A 96 20.30 7.78 8.46
CA PRO A 96 19.92 9.01 7.79
C PRO A 96 21.18 9.77 7.32
N SER A 97 20.99 10.84 6.56
CA SER A 97 22.07 11.79 6.34
C SER A 97 22.25 12.64 7.61
N TYR A 98 23.49 12.70 8.13
CA TYR A 98 23.81 13.45 9.33
C TYR A 98 25.25 13.96 9.33
N GLU A 99 25.50 14.97 10.15
CA GLU A 99 26.82 15.52 10.35
C GLU A 99 27.60 14.68 11.37
N ARG A 100 28.84 14.31 11.03
CA ARG A 100 29.79 13.60 11.92
C ARG A 100 31.16 14.20 11.85
N ARG A 101 31.99 13.88 12.84
CA ARG A 101 33.42 14.27 12.82
C ARG A 101 34.15 13.61 11.64
N LYS A 102 35.10 14.34 11.05
CA LYS A 102 35.98 13.78 10.02
C LYS A 102 36.84 12.67 10.61
N LYS A 103 37.01 11.56 9.88
CA LYS A 103 37.95 10.48 10.28
C LYS A 103 39.41 10.89 10.20
N LYS A 104 39.75 11.93 9.41
CA LYS A 104 41.08 12.51 9.28
C LYS A 104 40.96 14.03 9.22
N GLY A 105 41.75 14.74 10.00
CA GLY A 105 41.73 16.23 10.13
C GLY A 105 40.68 16.71 11.12
N GLU A 106 40.62 18.04 11.31
CA GLU A 106 39.66 18.71 12.19
C GLU A 106 38.36 19.05 11.46
N GLY A 107 37.28 19.23 12.24
CA GLY A 107 35.95 19.62 11.74
C GLY A 107 35.03 18.46 11.44
N THR A 108 33.90 18.79 10.84
CA THR A 108 32.79 17.84 10.54
C THR A 108 32.64 17.56 9.05
N THR A 109 31.93 16.51 8.71
CA THR A 109 31.55 16.15 7.35
C THR A 109 30.16 15.49 7.35
N MET A 110 29.45 15.62 6.25
CA MET A 110 28.17 14.92 6.07
C MET A 110 28.43 13.43 5.82
N GLN A 111 27.71 12.60 6.57
CA GLN A 111 27.52 11.19 6.28
C GLN A 111 26.26 11.06 5.44
N ASP A 112 26.39 10.49 4.25
CA ASP A 112 25.22 10.27 3.38
C ASP A 112 24.32 9.16 3.95
N ALA A 113 23.04 9.26 3.64
CA ALA A 113 22.08 8.22 3.97
C ALA A 113 22.41 6.92 3.22
N ALA A 114 22.44 5.80 3.95
CA ALA A 114 22.75 4.49 3.40
C ALA A 114 21.80 3.42 3.94
N ALA A 115 21.70 2.31 3.21
CA ALA A 115 20.93 1.15 3.62
C ALA A 115 21.63 -0.13 3.18
N GLU A 116 21.61 -1.12 4.06
CA GLU A 116 22.11 -2.47 3.82
C GLU A 116 21.02 -3.47 4.25
N LEU A 117 20.74 -4.44 3.41
CA LEU A 117 19.81 -5.53 3.72
C LEU A 117 20.56 -6.85 3.58
N TYR A 118 20.60 -7.60 4.67
CA TYR A 118 21.15 -8.95 4.78
C TYR A 118 20.02 -9.94 4.58
N LEU A 119 20.18 -10.83 3.60
CA LEU A 119 19.21 -11.83 3.20
C LEU A 119 19.47 -13.17 3.94
N PRO A 120 18.50 -14.09 3.94
CA PRO A 120 18.63 -15.38 4.62
C PRO A 120 19.73 -16.31 4.06
N ASP A 121 20.24 -16.02 2.87
CA ASP A 121 21.34 -16.73 2.20
C ASP A 121 22.71 -16.05 2.41
N ASP A 122 22.81 -15.15 3.39
CA ASP A 122 23.98 -14.33 3.72
C ASP A 122 24.39 -13.34 2.63
N SER A 123 23.61 -13.19 1.56
CA SER A 123 23.85 -12.15 0.57
C SER A 123 23.42 -10.78 1.08
N VAL A 124 24.06 -9.71 0.59
CA VAL A 124 23.85 -8.33 1.04
C VAL A 124 23.48 -7.42 -0.12
N ILE A 125 22.41 -6.67 0.04
CA ILE A 125 22.01 -5.59 -0.85
C ILE A 125 22.41 -4.27 -0.20
N ALA A 126 23.42 -3.58 -0.74
CA ALA A 126 24.00 -2.34 -0.19
C ALA A 126 23.64 -1.09 -1.02
N ASN A 127 22.40 -0.99 -1.50
CA ASN A 127 21.91 0.14 -2.25
C ASN A 127 20.52 0.56 -1.75
N ARG A 128 20.39 1.80 -1.29
CA ARG A 128 19.17 2.34 -0.66
C ARG A 128 17.91 2.10 -1.51
N THR A 129 17.95 2.41 -2.81
CA THR A 129 16.81 2.22 -3.71
C THR A 129 16.45 0.74 -3.88
N LYS A 130 17.46 -0.12 -4.07
CA LYS A 130 17.24 -1.57 -4.18
C LYS A 130 16.69 -2.17 -2.90
N VAL A 131 17.19 -1.73 -1.73
CA VAL A 131 16.68 -2.15 -0.42
C VAL A 131 15.22 -1.75 -0.25
N ASN A 132 14.85 -0.52 -0.63
CA ASN A 132 13.47 -0.04 -0.56
C ASN A 132 12.54 -0.88 -1.42
N SER A 133 12.90 -1.09 -2.69
CA SER A 133 12.10 -1.89 -3.63
C SER A 133 11.96 -3.34 -3.15
N TYR A 134 13.05 -3.94 -2.68
CA TYR A 134 13.04 -5.31 -2.18
C TYR A 134 12.13 -5.49 -0.94
N LEU A 135 12.25 -4.59 0.04
CA LEU A 135 11.44 -4.65 1.26
C LEU A 135 9.97 -4.39 0.97
N GLN A 136 9.64 -3.48 0.07
CA GLN A 136 8.26 -3.22 -0.34
C GLN A 136 7.65 -4.42 -1.06
N GLU A 137 8.40 -5.08 -1.93
CA GLU A 137 7.96 -6.31 -2.61
C GLU A 137 7.82 -7.47 -1.61
N LEU A 138 8.79 -7.66 -0.71
CA LEU A 138 8.79 -8.70 0.31
C LEU A 138 7.60 -8.58 1.25
N LEU A 139 7.32 -7.38 1.75
CA LEU A 139 6.25 -7.13 2.72
C LEU A 139 4.87 -6.98 2.06
N GLY A 140 4.83 -6.64 0.78
CA GLY A 140 3.61 -6.46 0.01
C GLY A 140 2.77 -5.24 0.40
N VAL A 141 3.30 -4.35 1.26
CA VAL A 141 2.64 -3.14 1.75
C VAL A 141 3.60 -1.96 1.67
N ASP A 142 3.08 -0.78 1.31
CA ASP A 142 3.84 0.46 1.36
C ASP A 142 3.87 1.05 2.80
N ARG A 143 4.63 2.14 2.98
CA ARG A 143 4.78 2.81 4.28
C ARG A 143 3.43 3.26 4.87
N GLU A 144 2.56 3.85 4.05
CA GLU A 144 1.26 4.35 4.51
C GLU A 144 0.37 3.20 4.96
N GLN A 145 0.34 2.13 4.17
CA GLN A 145 -0.39 0.90 4.49
C GLN A 145 0.15 0.26 5.77
N PHE A 146 1.49 0.16 5.89
CA PHE A 146 2.12 -0.38 7.09
C PHE A 146 1.78 0.44 8.33
N SER A 147 1.86 1.76 8.25
CA SER A 147 1.47 2.65 9.37
C SER A 147 -0.01 2.49 9.74
N GLN A 148 -0.90 2.39 8.76
CA GLN A 148 -2.33 2.23 9.00
C GLN A 148 -2.71 0.87 9.60
N ILE A 149 -1.95 -0.19 9.27
CA ILE A 149 -2.25 -1.57 9.69
C ILE A 149 -1.53 -1.92 10.99
N SER A 150 -0.23 -1.59 11.06
CA SER A 150 0.67 -2.07 12.11
C SER A 150 0.87 -1.06 13.23
N MET A 151 0.54 0.21 13.00
CA MET A 151 0.80 1.29 13.92
C MET A 151 -0.40 2.22 14.00
N LEU A 152 -1.27 1.94 14.95
CA LEU A 152 -2.32 2.86 15.33
C LEU A 152 -1.71 3.94 16.25
N ALA A 153 -1.26 5.05 15.65
CA ALA A 153 -0.77 6.18 16.42
C ALA A 153 -1.88 6.74 17.32
N GLN A 154 -1.47 7.35 18.42
CA GLN A 154 -2.39 7.96 19.37
C GLN A 154 -3.24 9.03 18.67
N GLY A 155 -4.54 8.78 18.50
CA GLY A 155 -5.49 9.63 17.78
C GLY A 155 -5.97 9.06 16.44
N GLU A 156 -5.17 8.30 15.71
CA GLU A 156 -5.52 7.72 14.40
C GLU A 156 -6.54 6.56 14.53
N PHE A 157 -6.54 5.86 15.67
CA PHE A 157 -7.57 4.86 15.97
C PHE A 157 -8.99 5.46 15.95
N LYS A 158 -9.12 6.71 16.43
CA LYS A 158 -10.38 7.43 16.39
C LYS A 158 -10.79 7.75 14.94
N GLU A 159 -9.86 8.12 14.08
CA GLU A 159 -10.13 8.39 12.68
C GLU A 159 -10.65 7.15 11.95
N LEU A 160 -10.05 5.97 12.17
CA LEU A 160 -10.52 4.73 11.57
C LEU A 160 -11.95 4.35 12.03
N LEU A 161 -12.25 4.54 13.32
CA LEU A 161 -13.56 4.23 13.88
C LEU A 161 -14.64 5.23 13.46
N VAL A 162 -14.29 6.50 13.33
CA VAL A 162 -15.21 7.60 12.99
C VAL A 162 -15.25 7.88 11.49
N ALA A 163 -14.29 7.35 10.70
CA ALA A 163 -14.24 7.50 9.24
C ALA A 163 -15.56 7.08 8.60
N GLU A 164 -16.01 7.84 7.61
CA GLU A 164 -17.16 7.49 6.79
C GLU A 164 -16.95 6.17 6.06
N SER A 165 -18.04 5.49 5.70
CA SER A 165 -17.98 4.17 5.07
C SER A 165 -17.12 4.15 3.80
N GLY A 166 -17.08 5.26 3.03
CA GLY A 166 -16.26 5.39 1.83
C GLY A 166 -14.75 5.41 2.11
N ASP A 167 -14.32 6.07 3.18
CA ASP A 167 -12.91 6.15 3.54
C ASP A 167 -12.43 4.85 4.20
N ARG A 168 -13.25 4.23 5.03
CA ARG A 168 -13.01 2.87 5.52
C ARG A 168 -12.86 1.87 4.38
N GLN A 169 -13.71 1.94 3.35
CA GLN A 169 -13.61 1.08 2.18
C GLN A 169 -12.30 1.27 1.42
N LYS A 170 -11.79 2.51 1.28
CA LYS A 170 -10.48 2.79 0.67
C LYS A 170 -9.33 2.17 1.47
N ILE A 171 -9.35 2.31 2.81
CA ILE A 171 -8.36 1.72 3.70
C ILE A 171 -8.38 0.19 3.57
N PHE A 172 -9.55 -0.43 3.67
CA PHE A 172 -9.68 -1.89 3.52
C PHE A 172 -9.34 -2.39 2.12
N SER A 173 -9.66 -1.62 1.07
CA SER A 173 -9.31 -1.97 -0.30
C SER A 173 -7.80 -2.00 -0.53
N LYS A 174 -7.06 -1.06 0.06
CA LYS A 174 -5.60 -1.07 0.07
C LYS A 174 -5.05 -2.24 0.89
N LEU A 175 -5.56 -2.42 2.10
CA LEU A 175 -5.14 -3.45 3.05
C LEU A 175 -5.27 -4.88 2.50
N PHE A 176 -6.42 -5.18 1.90
CA PHE A 176 -6.73 -6.52 1.36
C PHE A 176 -6.39 -6.67 -0.13
N HIS A 177 -5.69 -5.69 -0.73
CA HIS A 177 -5.33 -5.68 -2.16
C HIS A 177 -6.54 -5.97 -3.09
N THR A 178 -7.74 -5.51 -2.71
CA THR A 178 -8.98 -5.75 -3.47
C THR A 178 -9.09 -4.92 -4.73
N SER A 179 -8.14 -4.02 -5.01
CA SER A 179 -8.08 -3.21 -6.23
C SER A 179 -8.17 -4.04 -7.52
N ARG A 180 -7.61 -5.27 -7.53
CA ARG A 180 -7.71 -6.20 -8.67
C ARG A 180 -9.16 -6.56 -8.99
N TYR A 181 -9.97 -6.81 -7.97
CA TYR A 181 -11.39 -7.13 -8.14
C TYR A 181 -12.19 -5.91 -8.61
N PHE A 182 -11.83 -4.72 -8.14
CA PHE A 182 -12.45 -3.48 -8.60
C PHE A 182 -12.16 -3.20 -10.09
N VAL A 183 -10.91 -3.42 -10.55
CA VAL A 183 -10.54 -3.32 -11.97
C VAL A 183 -11.32 -4.33 -12.81
N LEU A 184 -11.44 -5.59 -12.35
CA LEU A 184 -12.21 -6.61 -13.03
C LEU A 184 -13.69 -6.24 -13.11
N GLN A 185 -14.29 -5.81 -12.00
CA GLN A 185 -15.68 -5.36 -11.94
C GLN A 185 -15.94 -4.22 -12.93
N LYS A 186 -15.05 -3.22 -12.96
CA LYS A 186 -15.16 -2.09 -13.88
C LYS A 186 -15.11 -2.54 -15.35
N ARG A 187 -14.15 -3.42 -15.69
CA ARG A 187 -14.07 -3.98 -17.06
C ARG A 187 -15.32 -4.72 -17.46
N LEU A 188 -15.88 -5.54 -16.57
CA LEU A 188 -17.14 -6.26 -16.84
C LEU A 188 -18.31 -5.29 -17.01
N GLN A 189 -18.40 -4.23 -16.22
CA GLN A 189 -19.43 -3.21 -16.37
C GLN A 189 -19.32 -2.46 -17.71
N ASP A 190 -18.10 -2.08 -18.10
CA ASP A 190 -17.86 -1.37 -19.35
C ASP A 190 -18.20 -2.27 -20.54
N GLU A 191 -17.82 -3.55 -20.51
CA GLU A 191 -18.15 -4.52 -21.55
C GLU A 191 -19.67 -4.77 -21.62
N THR A 192 -20.33 -4.88 -20.48
CA THR A 192 -21.79 -5.02 -20.42
C THR A 192 -22.49 -3.83 -21.08
N ARG A 193 -22.03 -2.59 -20.77
CA ARG A 193 -22.58 -1.37 -21.38
C ARG A 193 -22.36 -1.37 -22.90
N ARG A 194 -21.17 -1.77 -23.35
CA ARG A 194 -20.85 -1.84 -24.78
C ARG A 194 -21.78 -2.81 -25.51
N LEU A 195 -21.92 -4.03 -24.98
CA LEU A 195 -22.78 -5.06 -25.57
C LEU A 195 -24.27 -4.65 -25.53
N GLN A 196 -24.71 -3.98 -24.48
CA GLN A 196 -26.07 -3.43 -24.40
C GLN A 196 -26.31 -2.38 -25.49
N SER A 197 -25.36 -1.46 -25.69
CA SER A 197 -25.46 -0.45 -26.75
C SER A 197 -25.50 -1.09 -28.14
N GLU A 198 -24.61 -2.05 -28.41
CA GLU A 198 -24.58 -2.79 -29.69
C GLU A 198 -25.91 -3.51 -29.95
N ARG A 199 -26.46 -4.17 -28.92
CA ARG A 199 -27.78 -4.84 -29.00
C ARG A 199 -28.89 -3.83 -29.32
N ASP A 200 -28.90 -2.70 -28.62
CA ASP A 200 -29.94 -1.69 -28.81
C ASP A 200 -29.85 -1.03 -30.20
N ASP A 201 -28.62 -0.81 -30.71
CA ASP A 201 -28.41 -0.30 -32.05
C ASP A 201 -28.83 -1.31 -33.15
N MET A 202 -28.53 -2.61 -32.95
CA MET A 202 -29.00 -3.68 -33.81
C MET A 202 -30.54 -3.77 -33.81
N LYS A 203 -31.14 -3.66 -32.62
CA LYS A 203 -32.61 -3.68 -32.49
C LYS A 203 -33.25 -2.50 -33.24
N LYS A 204 -32.74 -1.30 -33.09
CA LYS A 204 -33.18 -0.10 -33.85
C LYS A 204 -33.05 -0.31 -35.37
N SER A 205 -31.92 -0.90 -35.80
CA SER A 205 -31.70 -1.16 -37.23
C SER A 205 -32.73 -2.15 -37.76
N ILE A 206 -33.04 -3.23 -37.01
CA ILE A 206 -34.09 -4.22 -37.39
C ILE A 206 -35.45 -3.51 -37.46
N GLU A 207 -35.83 -2.74 -36.46
CA GLU A 207 -37.07 -1.97 -36.43
C GLU A 207 -37.17 -1.02 -37.65
N GLN A 208 -36.06 -0.37 -38.02
CA GLN A 208 -35.97 0.51 -39.18
C GLN A 208 -36.17 -0.28 -40.49
N TYR A 209 -35.55 -1.45 -40.65
CA TYR A 209 -35.77 -2.30 -41.83
C TYR A 209 -37.20 -2.78 -41.91
N ILE A 210 -37.81 -3.27 -40.82
CA ILE A 210 -39.18 -3.70 -40.75
C ILE A 210 -40.15 -2.56 -41.13
N SER A 211 -39.90 -1.35 -40.61
CA SER A 211 -40.73 -0.16 -40.93
C SER A 211 -40.71 0.18 -42.41
N GLY A 212 -39.56 -0.09 -43.09
CA GLY A 212 -39.38 0.15 -44.51
C GLY A 212 -40.07 -0.84 -45.46
N ILE A 213 -40.59 -1.99 -44.95
CA ILE A 213 -41.24 -2.97 -45.79
C ILE A 213 -42.58 -2.40 -46.30
N VAL A 214 -42.77 -2.43 -47.60
CA VAL A 214 -44.01 -2.01 -48.28
C VAL A 214 -44.63 -3.25 -48.92
N CYS A 215 -45.89 -3.53 -48.59
CA CYS A 215 -46.66 -4.61 -49.18
C CYS A 215 -47.78 -4.01 -50.04
N GLY A 216 -48.21 -4.74 -51.12
CA GLY A 216 -49.39 -4.40 -51.91
C GLY A 216 -50.68 -4.63 -51.10
N GLU A 217 -51.76 -3.96 -51.51
CA GLU A 217 -53.04 -4.03 -50.78
C GLU A 217 -53.63 -5.45 -50.72
N ASP A 218 -53.31 -6.35 -51.68
CA ASP A 218 -53.80 -7.75 -51.78
C ASP A 218 -52.71 -8.75 -51.43
N ASP A 219 -51.61 -8.39 -50.82
CA ASP A 219 -50.52 -9.28 -50.48
C ASP A 219 -50.85 -10.09 -49.22
N PRO A 220 -50.86 -11.46 -49.29
CA PRO A 220 -51.15 -12.30 -48.15
C PRO A 220 -50.19 -12.10 -46.95
N LEU A 221 -49.01 -11.53 -47.17
CA LEU A 221 -48.02 -11.21 -46.12
C LEU A 221 -48.34 -9.89 -45.43
N GLY A 222 -49.26 -9.08 -45.93
CA GLY A 222 -49.56 -7.74 -45.39
C GLY A 222 -49.91 -7.71 -43.91
N ILE A 223 -50.69 -8.73 -43.44
CA ILE A 223 -51.08 -8.86 -42.02
C ILE A 223 -49.82 -9.17 -41.16
N GLY A 224 -48.90 -10.02 -41.63
CA GLY A 224 -47.68 -10.37 -40.94
C GLY A 224 -46.73 -9.13 -40.81
N VAL A 225 -46.57 -8.40 -41.90
CA VAL A 225 -45.76 -7.16 -41.92
C VAL A 225 -46.34 -6.12 -40.97
N GLN A 226 -47.66 -5.97 -40.91
CA GLN A 226 -48.26 -5.01 -39.96
C GLN A 226 -48.03 -5.42 -38.51
N LYS A 227 -48.18 -6.70 -38.17
CA LYS A 227 -47.87 -7.22 -36.83
C LYS A 227 -46.39 -7.04 -36.46
N ALA A 228 -45.51 -7.23 -37.42
CA ALA A 228 -44.08 -6.98 -37.22
C ALA A 228 -43.78 -5.47 -36.95
N LYS A 229 -44.39 -4.58 -37.70
CA LYS A 229 -44.30 -3.11 -37.51
C LYS A 229 -44.81 -2.67 -36.14
N ASP A 230 -45.90 -3.29 -35.67
CA ASP A 230 -46.51 -3.01 -34.37
C ASP A 230 -45.78 -3.69 -33.21
N GLY A 231 -44.66 -4.41 -33.47
CA GLY A 231 -43.86 -5.10 -32.46
C GLY A 231 -44.58 -6.32 -31.83
N GLN A 232 -45.62 -6.85 -32.49
CA GLN A 232 -46.43 -7.99 -32.02
C GLN A 232 -45.91 -9.35 -32.52
N MET A 233 -44.79 -9.36 -33.28
CA MET A 233 -44.17 -10.55 -33.82
C MET A 233 -42.71 -10.66 -33.31
N PRO A 234 -42.27 -11.83 -32.84
CA PRO A 234 -40.87 -12.06 -32.50
C PRO A 234 -39.96 -11.80 -33.69
N ILE A 235 -38.77 -11.21 -33.46
CA ILE A 235 -37.82 -10.85 -34.52
C ILE A 235 -37.44 -12.08 -35.37
N ASP A 236 -37.28 -13.23 -34.74
CA ASP A 236 -36.88 -14.49 -35.39
C ASP A 236 -37.94 -14.96 -36.40
N GLU A 237 -39.23 -14.67 -36.15
CA GLU A 237 -40.32 -14.97 -37.06
C GLU A 237 -40.46 -13.94 -38.20
N VAL A 238 -39.91 -12.75 -38.03
CA VAL A 238 -39.94 -11.70 -39.08
C VAL A 238 -38.86 -11.94 -40.13
N ILE A 239 -37.81 -12.65 -39.78
CA ILE A 239 -36.62 -12.89 -40.64
C ILE A 239 -36.80 -14.19 -41.46
N THR A 240 -37.71 -15.08 -41.09
CA THR A 240 -37.99 -16.36 -41.79
C THR A 240 -39.01 -16.21 -42.85
#